data_4f9996b92e56ad5f68f8c7f4d1152da1
#
_entry.id   4f9996b92e56ad5f68f8c7f4d1152da1
#
_cell.length_a   1.000
_cell.length_b   1.000
_cell.length_c   1.000
_cell.angle_alpha   90.00
_cell.angle_beta   90.00
_cell.angle_gamma   90.00
#
_symmetry.space_group_name_H-M   'P 1'
#
loop_
_entity.id
_entity.type
_entity.pdbx_description
1 polymer ?
#
loop_
_entity_poly.entity_id
_entity_poly.type
_entity_poly.pdbx_seq_one_letter_code
_entity_poly.pdbx_strand_id
1 'polypeptide(L)'
;MKKINIDIIGIGNIGWAHIEAIKRLGYSNISAVGVRNEGKAREICENLGIPKYFTNYKEMLADSSIDVINNCTPNNVHFQINRDVILSGKHILLEKPLTVNSSESQELVKLTQQGNVLNAVNFVYRHYAVVQHIKGMIEKVELGDIYSIHGSYLQDWLLYDTDYNWRIEASIGGTSRAIADIGSHWCDIAQFLVGQDISEVFADLATFIPVRKKIVSVDPPIYQPIHVDTEDYGSVLLKFKNGTRGNFTTSQVSAGRKLGLSFEIDGSKASVYWNQESAYTLWIGHRNGPNEVMISHPDLLNENGKTHSYYQGLKYERWPDAQKNMIDSFYRTILYNEKPKYANFEEAHKIMKVIDSILKSNKSGTWQKIYE
;
A
#
# COMPACT_ATOMS: atom_id res chain seq x y z
N MET A 1 -19.19 -3.09 -23.50
CA MET A 1 -17.92 -3.09 -22.76
C MET A 1 -17.81 -4.43 -22.04
N LYS A 2 -16.67 -5.13 -22.10
CA LYS A 2 -16.45 -6.39 -21.35
C LYS A 2 -16.52 -6.07 -19.86
N LYS A 3 -17.29 -6.83 -19.09
CA LYS A 3 -17.42 -6.68 -17.64
C LYS A 3 -16.49 -7.67 -16.93
N ILE A 4 -16.01 -7.30 -15.74
CA ILE A 4 -15.22 -8.14 -14.85
C ILE A 4 -16.03 -8.44 -13.59
N ASN A 5 -16.05 -9.70 -13.17
CA ASN A 5 -16.74 -10.15 -11.96
C ASN A 5 -15.74 -10.28 -10.80
N ILE A 6 -16.06 -9.64 -9.70
CA ILE A 6 -15.15 -9.49 -8.56
C ILE A 6 -15.85 -9.94 -7.30
N ASP A 7 -15.15 -10.71 -6.49
CA ASP A 7 -15.54 -10.99 -5.12
C ASP A 7 -14.55 -10.35 -4.15
N ILE A 8 -15.04 -9.91 -2.98
CA ILE A 8 -14.23 -9.23 -1.97
C ILE A 8 -14.26 -10.03 -0.67
N ILE A 9 -13.09 -10.39 -0.15
CA ILE A 9 -12.94 -11.07 1.13
C ILE A 9 -12.46 -10.06 2.18
N GLY A 10 -13.21 -9.91 3.27
CA GLY A 10 -12.88 -8.99 4.36
C GLY A 10 -13.44 -7.58 4.17
N ILE A 11 -14.59 -7.30 4.75
CA ILE A 11 -15.26 -5.99 4.67
C ILE A 11 -15.04 -5.23 5.99
N GLY A 12 -13.80 -4.80 6.19
CA GLY A 12 -13.40 -3.77 7.17
C GLY A 12 -13.36 -2.39 6.50
N ASN A 13 -12.72 -1.41 7.14
CA ASN A 13 -12.60 -0.04 6.58
C ASN A 13 -12.03 -0.04 5.16
N ILE A 14 -10.99 -0.85 4.90
CA ILE A 14 -10.36 -0.89 3.58
C ILE A 14 -11.22 -1.65 2.56
N GLY A 15 -11.92 -2.70 2.96
CA GLY A 15 -12.86 -3.41 2.08
C GLY A 15 -14.00 -2.52 1.59
N TRP A 16 -14.49 -1.59 2.44
CA TRP A 16 -15.43 -0.55 2.02
C TRP A 16 -14.84 0.37 0.95
N ALA A 17 -13.58 0.80 1.12
CA ALA A 17 -12.90 1.62 0.14
C ALA A 17 -12.71 0.90 -1.21
N HIS A 18 -12.45 -0.42 -1.21
CA HIS A 18 -12.44 -1.22 -2.43
C HIS A 18 -13.81 -1.26 -3.11
N ILE A 19 -14.90 -1.49 -2.35
CA ILE A 19 -16.26 -1.51 -2.91
C ILE A 19 -16.60 -0.16 -3.55
N GLU A 20 -16.31 0.95 -2.87
CA GLU A 20 -16.55 2.30 -3.38
C GLU A 20 -15.77 2.54 -4.69
N ALA A 21 -14.47 2.25 -4.69
CA ALA A 21 -13.61 2.43 -5.84
C ALA A 21 -14.05 1.58 -7.04
N ILE A 22 -14.42 0.31 -6.81
CA ILE A 22 -14.91 -0.62 -7.84
C ILE A 22 -16.21 -0.11 -8.46
N LYS A 23 -17.15 0.35 -7.65
CA LYS A 23 -18.43 0.90 -8.14
C LYS A 23 -18.26 2.12 -9.05
N ARG A 24 -17.22 2.93 -8.81
CA ARG A 24 -16.90 4.11 -9.64
C ARG A 24 -16.36 3.74 -11.03
N LEU A 25 -15.90 2.51 -11.28
CA LEU A 25 -15.34 2.10 -12.57
C LEU A 25 -16.39 1.88 -13.67
N GLY A 26 -17.63 1.52 -13.30
CA GLY A 26 -18.75 1.38 -14.23
C GLY A 26 -18.74 0.12 -15.13
N TYR A 27 -17.60 -0.56 -15.27
CA TYR A 27 -17.45 -1.80 -16.05
C TYR A 27 -17.19 -3.05 -15.18
N SER A 28 -17.24 -2.89 -13.88
CA SER A 28 -16.98 -3.93 -12.88
C SER A 28 -18.27 -4.31 -12.15
N ASN A 29 -18.38 -5.59 -11.79
CA ASN A 29 -19.52 -6.16 -11.07
C ASN A 29 -19.02 -6.84 -9.80
N ILE A 30 -19.47 -6.37 -8.63
CA ILE A 30 -19.23 -7.07 -7.36
C ILE A 30 -20.27 -8.17 -7.22
N SER A 31 -19.85 -9.42 -7.36
CA SER A 31 -20.74 -10.58 -7.38
C SER A 31 -21.04 -11.10 -5.98
N ALA A 32 -20.05 -11.07 -5.08
CA ALA A 32 -20.23 -11.48 -3.71
C ALA A 32 -19.24 -10.83 -2.73
N VAL A 33 -19.53 -10.93 -1.44
CA VAL A 33 -18.63 -10.59 -0.34
C VAL A 33 -18.40 -11.78 0.59
N GLY A 34 -17.16 -11.94 1.06
CA GLY A 34 -16.74 -12.94 2.04
C GLY A 34 -16.62 -12.32 3.43
N VAL A 35 -17.53 -12.64 4.35
CA VAL A 35 -17.54 -12.09 5.71
C VAL A 35 -17.93 -13.17 6.71
N ARG A 36 -17.08 -13.46 7.70
CA ARG A 36 -17.28 -14.55 8.67
C ARG A 36 -18.57 -14.45 9.48
N ASN A 37 -19.03 -13.24 9.78
CA ASN A 37 -20.28 -13.01 10.52
C ASN A 37 -21.44 -12.89 9.52
N GLU A 38 -22.38 -13.83 9.56
CA GLU A 38 -23.50 -13.91 8.63
C GLU A 38 -24.42 -12.68 8.69
N GLY A 39 -24.78 -12.22 9.91
CA GLY A 39 -25.63 -11.04 10.09
C GLY A 39 -25.03 -9.81 9.45
N LYS A 40 -23.72 -9.57 9.66
CA LYS A 40 -23.00 -8.47 9.05
C LYS A 40 -22.87 -8.63 7.54
N ALA A 41 -22.69 -9.86 7.03
CA ALA A 41 -22.61 -10.13 5.60
C ALA A 41 -23.93 -9.80 4.89
N ARG A 42 -25.06 -10.20 5.50
CA ARG A 42 -26.42 -9.90 4.99
C ARG A 42 -26.67 -8.40 4.96
N GLU A 43 -26.41 -7.70 6.05
CA GLU A 43 -26.53 -6.23 6.14
C GLU A 43 -25.73 -5.51 5.04
N ILE A 44 -24.49 -5.93 4.80
CA ILE A 44 -23.63 -5.36 3.74
C ILE A 44 -24.26 -5.60 2.36
N CYS A 45 -24.74 -6.81 2.09
CA CYS A 45 -25.35 -7.14 0.82
C CYS A 45 -26.63 -6.31 0.56
N GLU A 46 -27.50 -6.19 1.56
CA GLU A 46 -28.74 -5.40 1.47
C GLU A 46 -28.43 -3.93 1.24
N ASN A 47 -27.54 -3.33 2.05
CA ASN A 47 -27.19 -1.91 1.96
C ASN A 47 -26.48 -1.53 0.65
N LEU A 48 -25.74 -2.46 0.04
CA LEU A 48 -24.94 -2.18 -1.15
C LEU A 48 -25.52 -2.77 -2.44
N GLY A 49 -26.59 -3.53 -2.37
CA GLY A 49 -27.16 -4.23 -3.52
C GLY A 49 -26.21 -5.30 -4.10
N ILE A 50 -25.42 -5.97 -3.22
CA ILE A 50 -24.54 -7.07 -3.62
C ILE A 50 -25.35 -8.37 -3.56
N PRO A 51 -25.38 -9.20 -4.63
CA PRO A 51 -26.35 -10.28 -4.74
C PRO A 51 -26.06 -11.47 -3.82
N LYS A 52 -24.81 -11.69 -3.39
CA LYS A 52 -24.41 -12.88 -2.65
C LYS A 52 -23.43 -12.53 -1.51
N TYR A 53 -23.44 -13.36 -0.47
CA TYR A 53 -22.38 -13.40 0.54
C TYR A 53 -21.97 -14.85 0.83
N PHE A 54 -20.76 -15.00 1.34
CA PHE A 54 -20.22 -16.26 1.84
C PHE A 54 -19.62 -16.05 3.24
N THR A 55 -19.86 -16.99 4.15
CA THR A 55 -19.20 -17.01 5.46
C THR A 55 -17.89 -17.80 5.43
N ASN A 56 -17.73 -18.65 4.41
CA ASN A 56 -16.52 -19.40 4.09
C ASN A 56 -16.01 -19.00 2.70
N TYR A 57 -14.87 -18.33 2.62
CA TYR A 57 -14.29 -17.85 1.36
C TYR A 57 -13.96 -18.98 0.37
N LYS A 58 -13.74 -20.22 0.83
CA LYS A 58 -13.46 -21.36 -0.07
C LYS A 58 -14.63 -21.67 -1.00
N GLU A 59 -15.85 -21.41 -0.56
CA GLU A 59 -17.04 -21.56 -1.40
C GLU A 59 -17.07 -20.53 -2.53
N MET A 60 -16.58 -19.30 -2.28
CA MET A 60 -16.42 -18.27 -3.32
C MET A 60 -15.44 -18.74 -4.41
N LEU A 61 -14.35 -19.40 -4.01
CA LEU A 61 -13.33 -19.86 -4.95
C LEU A 61 -13.84 -20.95 -5.92
N ALA A 62 -14.90 -21.66 -5.56
CA ALA A 62 -15.52 -22.68 -6.40
C ALA A 62 -16.42 -22.08 -7.50
N ASP A 63 -16.83 -20.81 -7.42
CA ASP A 63 -17.65 -20.15 -8.44
C ASP A 63 -16.80 -19.77 -9.66
N SER A 64 -17.00 -20.46 -10.78
CA SER A 64 -16.24 -20.25 -12.02
C SER A 64 -16.58 -18.92 -12.74
N SER A 65 -17.67 -18.25 -12.34
CA SER A 65 -18.06 -16.97 -12.93
C SER A 65 -17.24 -15.79 -12.42
N ILE A 66 -16.43 -15.99 -11.38
CA ILE A 66 -15.61 -14.96 -10.74
C ILE A 66 -14.24 -14.88 -11.40
N ASP A 67 -13.86 -13.69 -11.85
CA ASP A 67 -12.57 -13.41 -12.48
C ASP A 67 -11.50 -13.07 -11.46
N VAL A 68 -11.86 -12.28 -10.42
CA VAL A 68 -10.91 -11.67 -9.48
C VAL A 68 -11.40 -11.79 -8.04
N ILE A 69 -10.47 -12.07 -7.15
CA ILE A 69 -10.65 -11.94 -5.70
C ILE A 69 -9.88 -10.71 -5.21
N ASN A 70 -10.58 -9.79 -4.52
CA ASN A 70 -9.94 -8.73 -3.75
C ASN A 70 -9.84 -9.17 -2.29
N ASN A 71 -8.61 -9.38 -1.80
CA ASN A 71 -8.37 -9.79 -0.42
C ASN A 71 -8.06 -8.57 0.47
N CYS A 72 -9.01 -8.21 1.33
CA CYS A 72 -8.94 -7.07 2.28
C CYS A 72 -8.97 -7.55 3.75
N THR A 73 -8.48 -8.73 4.02
CA THR A 73 -8.45 -9.36 5.35
C THR A 73 -7.30 -8.83 6.23
N PRO A 74 -7.21 -9.18 7.52
CA PRO A 74 -6.04 -8.93 8.34
C PRO A 74 -4.79 -9.70 7.87
N ASN A 75 -3.59 -9.16 8.18
CA ASN A 75 -2.32 -9.62 7.64
C ASN A 75 -2.04 -11.12 7.87
N ASN A 76 -2.35 -11.64 9.05
CA ASN A 76 -2.05 -13.02 9.43
C ASN A 76 -2.76 -14.11 8.61
N VAL A 77 -3.78 -13.75 7.87
CA VAL A 77 -4.51 -14.69 6.99
C VAL A 77 -4.24 -14.44 5.51
N HIS A 78 -3.43 -13.43 5.16
CA HIS A 78 -3.07 -13.10 3.78
C HIS A 78 -2.45 -14.29 3.07
N PHE A 79 -1.43 -14.91 3.66
CA PHE A 79 -0.72 -16.03 3.05
C PHE A 79 -1.67 -17.17 2.64
N GLN A 80 -2.48 -17.65 3.59
CA GLN A 80 -3.36 -18.79 3.33
C GLN A 80 -4.43 -18.47 2.28
N ILE A 81 -5.09 -17.31 2.41
CA ILE A 81 -6.15 -16.91 1.46
C ILE A 81 -5.56 -16.70 0.07
N ASN A 82 -4.44 -16.00 -0.05
CA ASN A 82 -3.81 -15.73 -1.34
C ASN A 82 -3.35 -17.02 -2.03
N ARG A 83 -2.77 -17.95 -1.26
CA ARG A 83 -2.39 -19.25 -1.75
C ARG A 83 -3.59 -20.01 -2.33
N ASP A 84 -4.70 -20.06 -1.60
CA ASP A 84 -5.92 -20.75 -2.03
C ASP A 84 -6.53 -20.07 -3.29
N VAL A 85 -6.51 -18.73 -3.37
CA VAL A 85 -6.96 -17.99 -4.56
C VAL A 85 -6.10 -18.31 -5.78
N ILE A 86 -4.76 -18.28 -5.66
CA ILE A 86 -3.85 -18.61 -6.76
C ILE A 86 -4.10 -20.04 -7.25
N LEU A 87 -4.22 -21.00 -6.33
CA LEU A 87 -4.47 -22.41 -6.66
C LEU A 87 -5.84 -22.63 -7.31
N SER A 88 -6.82 -21.77 -7.06
CA SER A 88 -8.13 -21.80 -7.74
C SER A 88 -8.09 -21.21 -9.15
N GLY A 89 -6.95 -20.66 -9.59
CA GLY A 89 -6.78 -20.06 -10.91
C GLY A 89 -7.39 -18.67 -11.08
N LYS A 90 -7.84 -18.03 -10.00
CA LYS A 90 -8.42 -16.69 -10.04
C LYS A 90 -7.35 -15.61 -9.91
N HIS A 91 -7.56 -14.48 -10.60
CA HIS A 91 -6.73 -13.30 -10.43
C HIS A 91 -6.91 -12.70 -9.02
N ILE A 92 -5.88 -12.05 -8.50
CA ILE A 92 -5.90 -11.55 -7.11
C ILE A 92 -5.38 -10.13 -6.99
N LEU A 93 -6.16 -9.28 -6.32
CA LEU A 93 -5.74 -8.00 -5.77
C LEU A 93 -5.71 -8.10 -4.25
N LEU A 94 -4.57 -7.83 -3.66
CA LEU A 94 -4.36 -7.97 -2.22
C LEU A 94 -4.09 -6.62 -1.56
N GLU A 95 -4.59 -6.43 -0.34
CA GLU A 95 -4.12 -5.38 0.55
C GLU A 95 -2.69 -5.65 1.06
N LYS A 96 -1.95 -4.57 1.26
CA LYS A 96 -0.60 -4.64 1.82
C LYS A 96 -0.63 -4.92 3.34
N PRO A 97 0.43 -5.48 3.91
CA PRO A 97 1.59 -6.10 3.25
C PRO A 97 1.22 -7.43 2.59
N LEU A 98 2.06 -7.92 1.66
CA LEU A 98 1.80 -9.18 0.94
C LEU A 98 1.57 -10.35 1.91
N THR A 99 2.39 -10.44 2.95
CA THR A 99 2.35 -11.43 4.02
C THR A 99 2.91 -10.84 5.31
N VAL A 100 3.06 -11.61 6.37
CA VAL A 100 3.68 -11.17 7.64
C VAL A 100 5.19 -11.33 7.68
N ASN A 101 5.81 -12.05 6.72
CA ASN A 101 7.27 -12.25 6.60
C ASN A 101 7.66 -12.58 5.15
N SER A 102 8.97 -12.48 4.83
CA SER A 102 9.45 -12.69 3.46
C SER A 102 9.45 -14.16 3.02
N SER A 103 9.46 -15.13 3.92
CA SER A 103 9.41 -16.56 3.55
C SER A 103 8.05 -16.94 2.98
N GLU A 104 6.97 -16.50 3.59
CA GLU A 104 5.61 -16.67 3.07
C GLU A 104 5.42 -15.96 1.71
N SER A 105 5.92 -14.73 1.58
CA SER A 105 5.79 -14.00 0.32
C SER A 105 6.58 -14.65 -0.81
N GLN A 106 7.73 -15.28 -0.52
CA GLN A 106 8.51 -16.03 -1.51
C GLN A 106 7.74 -17.25 -2.04
N GLU A 107 7.00 -17.96 -1.17
CA GLU A 107 6.15 -19.07 -1.59
C GLU A 107 5.04 -18.60 -2.53
N LEU A 108 4.37 -17.48 -2.21
CA LEU A 108 3.34 -16.92 -3.08
C LEU A 108 3.89 -16.50 -4.45
N VAL A 109 5.08 -15.91 -4.50
CA VAL A 109 5.76 -15.56 -5.77
C VAL A 109 6.00 -16.82 -6.60
N LYS A 110 6.53 -17.91 -6.01
CA LYS A 110 6.75 -19.17 -6.73
C LYS A 110 5.44 -19.75 -7.28
N LEU A 111 4.35 -19.66 -6.54
CA LEU A 111 3.04 -20.14 -6.99
C LEU A 111 2.50 -19.31 -8.17
N THR A 112 2.66 -17.98 -8.15
CA THR A 112 2.20 -17.14 -9.27
C THR A 112 3.01 -17.34 -10.54
N GLN A 113 4.28 -17.71 -10.44
CA GLN A 113 5.13 -18.04 -11.60
C GLN A 113 4.75 -19.36 -12.27
N GLN A 114 4.10 -20.28 -11.54
CA GLN A 114 3.66 -21.58 -12.06
C GLN A 114 2.28 -21.53 -12.74
N GLY A 115 1.52 -20.45 -12.53
CA GLY A 115 0.16 -20.29 -13.03
C GLY A 115 -0.03 -19.02 -13.86
N ASN A 116 -1.09 -18.96 -14.67
CA ASN A 116 -1.48 -17.76 -15.42
C ASN A 116 -2.32 -16.78 -14.59
N VAL A 117 -1.96 -16.59 -13.31
CA VAL A 117 -2.69 -15.73 -12.39
C VAL A 117 -2.04 -14.36 -12.33
N LEU A 118 -2.77 -13.35 -12.80
CA LEU A 118 -2.38 -11.96 -12.57
C LEU A 118 -2.59 -11.61 -11.10
N ASN A 119 -1.63 -10.91 -10.53
CA ASN A 119 -1.62 -10.59 -9.11
C ASN A 119 -1.15 -9.15 -8.90
N ALA A 120 -1.72 -8.49 -7.89
CA ALA A 120 -1.39 -7.12 -7.54
C ALA A 120 -1.45 -6.91 -6.01
N VAL A 121 -0.60 -6.03 -5.50
CA VAL A 121 -0.63 -5.56 -4.10
C VAL A 121 -0.97 -4.07 -4.09
N ASN A 122 -1.89 -3.67 -3.22
CA ASN A 122 -2.43 -2.32 -3.16
C ASN A 122 -1.43 -1.30 -2.57
N PHE A 123 -0.35 -1.03 -3.28
CA PHE A 123 0.53 0.11 -3.01
C PHE A 123 -0.04 1.38 -3.67
N VAL A 124 -1.11 1.88 -3.09
CA VAL A 124 -1.96 2.94 -3.62
C VAL A 124 -1.22 4.24 -3.96
N TYR A 125 -0.13 4.57 -3.25
CA TYR A 125 0.57 5.86 -3.41
C TYR A 125 1.25 6.01 -4.78
N ARG A 126 1.58 4.92 -5.47
CA ARG A 126 2.05 4.98 -6.87
C ARG A 126 1.02 5.63 -7.81
N HIS A 127 -0.28 5.58 -7.46
CA HIS A 127 -1.39 5.91 -8.33
C HIS A 127 -1.97 7.33 -8.13
N TYR A 128 -1.26 8.20 -7.40
CA TYR A 128 -1.53 9.62 -7.43
C TYR A 128 -1.04 10.23 -8.75
N ALA A 129 -1.84 11.11 -9.34
CA ALA A 129 -1.50 11.75 -10.62
C ALA A 129 -0.16 12.50 -10.59
N VAL A 130 0.12 13.22 -9.48
CA VAL A 130 1.40 13.93 -9.29
C VAL A 130 2.57 12.95 -9.15
N VAL A 131 2.39 11.84 -8.44
CA VAL A 131 3.44 10.80 -8.30
C VAL A 131 3.77 10.16 -9.65
N GLN A 132 2.76 9.89 -10.46
CA GLN A 132 2.96 9.39 -11.83
C GLN A 132 3.63 10.45 -12.72
N HIS A 133 3.31 11.73 -12.52
CA HIS A 133 3.99 12.83 -13.21
C HIS A 133 5.48 12.85 -12.84
N ILE A 134 5.83 12.78 -11.56
CA ILE A 134 7.23 12.68 -11.10
C ILE A 134 7.92 11.48 -11.74
N LYS A 135 7.26 10.32 -11.79
CA LYS A 135 7.81 9.12 -12.47
C LYS A 135 8.14 9.42 -13.94
N GLY A 136 7.24 10.09 -14.66
CA GLY A 136 7.48 10.50 -16.04
C GLY A 136 8.61 11.51 -16.20
N MET A 137 8.80 12.45 -15.26
CA MET A 137 9.96 13.37 -15.23
C MET A 137 11.28 12.60 -15.07
N ILE A 138 11.31 11.59 -14.18
CA ILE A 138 12.50 10.76 -13.96
C ILE A 138 12.81 9.94 -15.22
N GLU A 139 11.82 9.32 -15.85
CA GLU A 139 11.97 8.54 -17.08
C GLU A 139 12.48 9.37 -18.25
N LYS A 140 12.13 10.65 -18.30
CA LYS A 140 12.63 11.63 -19.29
C LYS A 140 13.96 12.29 -18.90
N VAL A 141 14.56 11.87 -17.77
CA VAL A 141 15.82 12.40 -17.23
C VAL A 141 15.75 13.93 -16.96
N GLU A 142 14.56 14.45 -16.65
CA GLU A 142 14.36 15.86 -16.31
C GLU A 142 15.02 16.23 -14.98
N LEU A 143 15.08 15.28 -14.01
CA LEU A 143 15.82 15.44 -12.76
C LEU A 143 17.33 15.13 -12.91
N GLY A 144 17.77 14.57 -14.03
CA GLY A 144 19.13 14.07 -14.22
C GLY A 144 19.38 12.77 -13.46
N ASP A 145 20.63 12.56 -13.00
CA ASP A 145 21.02 11.43 -12.17
C ASP A 145 20.46 11.62 -10.75
N ILE A 146 19.77 10.63 -10.24
CA ILE A 146 19.17 10.70 -8.89
C ILE A 146 20.25 10.42 -7.85
N TYR A 147 20.51 11.38 -6.98
CA TYR A 147 21.49 11.28 -5.90
C TYR A 147 20.88 10.74 -4.61
N SER A 148 19.71 11.28 -4.24
CA SER A 148 19.03 10.90 -2.99
C SER A 148 17.51 10.94 -3.08
N ILE A 149 16.87 10.18 -2.18
CA ILE A 149 15.46 10.27 -1.85
C ILE A 149 15.30 10.24 -0.33
N HIS A 150 14.56 11.19 0.23
CA HIS A 150 14.32 11.22 1.66
C HIS A 150 12.89 11.68 2.00
N GLY A 151 12.44 11.38 3.23
CA GLY A 151 11.11 11.81 3.64
C GLY A 151 10.57 11.07 4.86
N SER A 152 9.25 11.02 4.93
CA SER A 152 8.59 10.41 6.09
C SER A 152 7.20 9.86 5.77
N TYR A 153 6.69 8.99 6.64
CA TYR A 153 5.28 8.68 6.73
C TYR A 153 4.84 8.73 8.19
N LEU A 154 4.09 9.77 8.55
CA LEU A 154 3.73 10.09 9.93
C LEU A 154 2.22 10.06 10.11
N GLN A 155 1.78 9.49 11.23
CA GLN A 155 0.39 9.38 11.65
C GLN A 155 0.27 9.56 13.17
N ASP A 156 -0.94 9.83 13.70
CA ASP A 156 -1.19 10.01 15.15
C ASP A 156 -2.27 9.08 15.72
N TRP A 157 -2.78 8.16 14.93
CA TRP A 157 -3.94 7.35 15.31
C TRP A 157 -3.68 6.29 16.40
N LEU A 158 -2.42 6.11 16.80
CA LEU A 158 -2.00 5.27 17.93
C LEU A 158 -1.22 6.07 18.99
N LEU A 159 -1.51 7.38 19.11
CA LEU A 159 -0.79 8.28 20.01
C LEU A 159 -1.04 7.99 21.49
N TYR A 160 -2.24 7.58 21.87
CA TYR A 160 -2.60 7.34 23.26
C TYR A 160 -2.53 5.86 23.63
N ASP A 161 -2.30 5.56 24.90
CA ASP A 161 -2.27 4.19 25.41
C ASP A 161 -3.65 3.48 25.31
N THR A 162 -4.73 4.25 25.13
CA THR A 162 -6.10 3.77 24.89
C THR A 162 -6.40 3.50 23.42
N ASP A 163 -5.55 3.96 22.49
CA ASP A 163 -5.73 3.69 21.08
C ASP A 163 -5.41 2.22 20.80
N TYR A 164 -6.43 1.50 20.35
CA TYR A 164 -6.32 0.09 20.04
C TYR A 164 -6.68 -0.21 18.59
N ASN A 165 -5.86 -1.04 17.96
CA ASN A 165 -6.15 -1.66 16.68
C ASN A 165 -5.48 -3.05 16.64
N TRP A 166 -6.03 -3.99 15.90
CA TRP A 166 -5.48 -5.34 15.77
C TRP A 166 -4.03 -5.39 15.28
N ARG A 167 -3.57 -4.34 14.57
CA ARG A 167 -2.19 -4.22 14.07
C ARG A 167 -1.13 -4.15 15.17
N ILE A 168 -1.52 -3.74 16.39
CA ILE A 168 -0.58 -3.71 17.51
C ILE A 168 -0.31 -5.11 18.09
N GLU A 169 -1.16 -6.10 17.78
CA GLU A 169 -0.98 -7.48 18.20
C GLU A 169 -0.14 -8.23 17.17
N ALA A 170 1.09 -8.62 17.52
CA ALA A 170 2.03 -9.29 16.62
C ALA A 170 1.47 -10.61 16.03
N SER A 171 0.59 -11.30 16.75
CA SER A 171 -0.12 -12.51 16.27
C SER A 171 -1.05 -12.25 15.08
N ILE A 172 -1.47 -11.01 14.87
CA ILE A 172 -2.38 -10.61 13.79
C ILE A 172 -1.67 -9.72 12.77
N GLY A 173 -0.96 -8.70 13.24
CA GLY A 173 -0.27 -7.71 12.39
C GLY A 173 1.05 -8.20 11.81
N GLY A 174 1.72 -9.16 12.48
CA GLY A 174 3.10 -9.53 12.22
C GLY A 174 4.06 -8.90 13.24
N THR A 175 5.34 -9.22 13.16
CA THR A 175 6.40 -8.77 14.10
C THR A 175 6.85 -7.32 13.91
N SER A 176 6.35 -6.64 12.90
CA SER A 176 6.58 -5.22 12.61
C SER A 176 5.24 -4.50 12.44
N ARG A 177 5.15 -3.25 12.90
CA ARG A 177 3.93 -2.45 12.82
C ARG A 177 4.13 -1.17 12.01
N ALA A 178 4.80 -0.15 12.55
CA ALA A 178 4.97 1.12 11.83
C ALA A 178 5.74 0.93 10.51
N ILE A 179 6.77 0.10 10.49
CA ILE A 179 7.52 -0.21 9.27
C ILE A 179 6.66 -1.03 8.30
N ALA A 180 6.00 -2.09 8.76
CA ALA A 180 5.19 -2.94 7.88
C ALA A 180 3.90 -2.25 7.39
N ASP A 181 3.24 -1.45 8.24
CA ASP A 181 1.99 -0.77 7.89
C ASP A 181 2.21 0.45 7.00
N ILE A 182 3.12 1.36 7.38
CA ILE A 182 3.33 2.64 6.70
C ILE A 182 4.71 2.77 6.06
N GLY A 183 5.77 2.22 6.65
CA GLY A 183 7.10 2.17 6.06
C GLY A 183 7.15 1.37 4.77
N SER A 184 6.36 0.29 4.64
CA SER A 184 6.24 -0.48 3.40
C SER A 184 5.79 0.37 2.21
N HIS A 185 4.85 1.28 2.39
CA HIS A 185 4.42 2.23 1.37
C HIS A 185 5.53 3.19 0.97
N TRP A 186 6.31 3.67 1.96
CA TRP A 186 7.41 4.57 1.68
C TRP A 186 8.54 3.86 0.90
N CYS A 187 8.90 2.63 1.30
CA CYS A 187 9.88 1.81 0.58
C CYS A 187 9.42 1.49 -0.84
N ASP A 188 8.13 1.18 -1.01
CA ASP A 188 7.54 0.89 -2.31
C ASP A 188 7.63 2.09 -3.25
N ILE A 189 7.18 3.27 -2.80
CA ILE A 189 7.22 4.48 -3.61
C ILE A 189 8.66 4.92 -3.93
N ALA A 190 9.59 4.71 -3.01
CA ALA A 190 11.00 5.02 -3.22
C ALA A 190 11.61 4.11 -4.31
N GLN A 191 11.40 2.79 -4.24
CA GLN A 191 11.86 1.87 -5.29
C GLN A 191 11.19 2.15 -6.63
N PHE A 192 9.88 2.45 -6.63
CA PHE A 192 9.14 2.79 -7.84
C PHE A 192 9.70 4.04 -8.53
N LEU A 193 9.94 5.11 -7.78
CA LEU A 193 10.43 6.37 -8.34
C LEU A 193 11.89 6.29 -8.74
N VAL A 194 12.78 5.82 -7.87
CA VAL A 194 14.22 5.66 -8.17
C VAL A 194 14.43 4.64 -9.31
N GLY A 195 13.50 3.69 -9.49
CA GLY A 195 13.62 2.65 -10.52
C GLY A 195 14.68 1.60 -10.21
N GLN A 196 15.06 1.46 -8.94
CA GLN A 196 16.07 0.54 -8.46
C GLN A 196 15.66 -0.10 -7.13
N ASP A 197 16.13 -1.32 -6.91
CA ASP A 197 15.90 -2.01 -5.65
C ASP A 197 16.77 -1.42 -4.52
N ILE A 198 16.23 -1.39 -3.31
CA ILE A 198 16.99 -1.13 -2.09
C ILE A 198 17.92 -2.33 -1.86
N SER A 199 19.22 -2.08 -1.68
CA SER A 199 20.26 -3.11 -1.54
C SER A 199 20.75 -3.30 -0.10
N GLU A 200 20.74 -2.23 0.71
CA GLU A 200 21.17 -2.26 2.10
C GLU A 200 20.34 -1.30 2.95
N VAL A 201 20.14 -1.66 4.22
CA VAL A 201 19.41 -0.84 5.20
C VAL A 201 20.17 -0.75 6.53
N PHE A 202 20.02 0.41 7.20
CA PHE A 202 20.37 0.60 8.62
C PHE A 202 19.20 1.25 9.33
N ALA A 203 18.81 0.73 10.49
CA ALA A 203 17.57 1.16 11.14
C ALA A 203 17.70 1.30 12.67
N ASP A 204 16.95 2.29 13.20
CA ASP A 204 16.66 2.49 14.60
C ASP A 204 15.14 2.49 14.80
N LEU A 205 14.62 1.55 15.59
CA LEU A 205 13.20 1.36 15.85
C LEU A 205 12.90 1.53 17.34
N ALA A 206 11.73 2.09 17.66
CA ALA A 206 11.31 2.29 19.03
C ALA A 206 9.83 1.94 19.27
N THR A 207 9.55 1.36 20.43
CA THR A 207 8.20 1.16 20.97
C THR A 207 8.02 2.11 22.17
N PHE A 208 7.43 3.26 21.93
CA PHE A 208 7.24 4.29 22.98
C PHE A 208 6.12 3.96 23.94
N ILE A 209 5.11 3.18 23.49
CA ILE A 209 3.95 2.79 24.30
C ILE A 209 3.88 1.27 24.40
N PRO A 210 4.73 0.64 25.26
CA PRO A 210 4.85 -0.82 25.34
C PRO A 210 3.67 -1.50 26.07
N VAL A 211 2.81 -0.71 26.73
CA VAL A 211 1.58 -1.22 27.35
C VAL A 211 0.42 -0.37 26.88
N ARG A 212 -0.58 -1.01 26.27
CA ARG A 212 -1.79 -0.35 25.81
C ARG A 212 -3.04 -0.91 26.50
N LYS A 213 -4.11 -0.16 26.47
CA LYS A 213 -5.40 -0.49 27.10
C LYS A 213 -6.39 -0.92 26.02
N LYS A 214 -6.60 -2.23 25.89
CA LYS A 214 -7.63 -2.79 25.00
C LYS A 214 -8.98 -2.70 25.67
N ILE A 215 -9.95 -2.06 25.00
CA ILE A 215 -11.33 -2.04 25.48
C ILE A 215 -11.96 -3.43 25.30
N VAL A 216 -12.47 -4.02 26.37
CA VAL A 216 -13.14 -5.33 26.38
C VAL A 216 -14.63 -5.24 26.68
N SER A 217 -15.09 -4.12 27.23
CA SER A 217 -16.49 -3.74 27.38
C SER A 217 -16.64 -2.25 27.14
N VAL A 218 -17.74 -1.84 26.53
CA VAL A 218 -18.03 -0.42 26.24
C VAL A 218 -18.92 0.20 27.33
N ASP A 219 -19.83 -0.58 27.88
CA ASP A 219 -20.76 -0.12 28.92
C ASP A 219 -20.90 -1.19 30.04
N PRO A 220 -20.34 -0.94 31.23
CA PRO A 220 -19.39 0.12 31.54
C PRO A 220 -18.04 -0.10 30.82
N PRO A 221 -17.23 0.94 30.56
CA PRO A 221 -15.95 0.78 29.88
C PRO A 221 -14.97 0.01 30.78
N ILE A 222 -14.53 -1.16 30.28
CA ILE A 222 -13.53 -2.00 30.94
C ILE A 222 -12.33 -2.12 29.99
N TYR A 223 -11.15 -1.84 30.53
CA TYR A 223 -9.88 -1.91 29.81
C TYR A 223 -9.02 -3.06 30.33
N GLN A 224 -8.41 -3.79 29.41
CA GLN A 224 -7.41 -4.81 29.69
C GLN A 224 -6.04 -4.32 29.19
N PRO A 225 -4.99 -4.31 30.05
CA PRO A 225 -3.65 -4.00 29.59
C PRO A 225 -3.15 -5.12 28.65
N ILE A 226 -2.52 -4.72 27.54
CA ILE A 226 -1.84 -5.62 26.62
C ILE A 226 -0.41 -5.12 26.40
N HIS A 227 0.55 -6.04 26.35
CA HIS A 227 1.93 -5.75 25.97
C HIS A 227 2.05 -5.66 24.45
N VAL A 228 2.83 -4.69 23.98
CA VAL A 228 3.07 -4.41 22.57
C VAL A 228 4.57 -4.39 22.33
N ASP A 229 5.05 -5.34 21.53
CA ASP A 229 6.48 -5.49 21.16
C ASP A 229 6.80 -4.90 19.78
N THR A 230 5.76 -4.48 19.03
CA THR A 230 5.91 -3.91 17.69
C THR A 230 6.18 -2.41 17.78
N GLU A 231 7.00 -1.91 16.88
CA GLU A 231 7.48 -0.52 16.89
C GLU A 231 6.40 0.52 16.57
N ASP A 232 6.39 1.63 17.34
CA ASP A 232 5.61 2.84 17.07
C ASP A 232 6.31 3.75 16.05
N TYR A 233 7.64 3.65 15.97
CA TYR A 233 8.55 4.55 15.29
C TYR A 233 9.68 3.78 14.63
N GLY A 234 10.16 4.30 13.49
CA GLY A 234 11.36 3.83 12.85
C GLY A 234 12.03 4.90 12.02
N SER A 235 13.36 5.02 12.14
CA SER A 235 14.22 5.81 11.27
C SER A 235 15.16 4.89 10.51
N VAL A 236 15.20 5.02 9.19
CA VAL A 236 15.89 4.06 8.31
C VAL A 236 16.75 4.78 7.29
N LEU A 237 18.01 4.36 7.18
CA LEU A 237 18.93 4.73 6.11
C LEU A 237 18.93 3.63 5.04
N LEU A 238 19.01 4.03 3.76
CA LEU A 238 18.91 3.14 2.60
C LEU A 238 20.06 3.34 1.64
N LYS A 239 20.49 2.25 1.00
CA LYS A 239 21.30 2.27 -0.22
C LYS A 239 20.55 1.54 -1.32
N PHE A 240 20.55 2.09 -2.52
CA PHE A 240 19.99 1.46 -3.70
C PHE A 240 21.10 0.79 -4.53
N LYS A 241 20.74 -0.17 -5.38
CA LYS A 241 21.71 -0.91 -6.24
C LYS A 241 22.53 0.00 -7.15
N ASN A 242 21.96 1.11 -7.64
CA ASN A 242 22.66 2.08 -8.50
C ASN A 242 23.50 3.11 -7.74
N GLY A 243 23.61 3.02 -6.41
CA GLY A 243 24.37 3.95 -5.59
C GLY A 243 23.58 5.13 -5.03
N THR A 244 22.32 5.36 -5.43
CA THR A 244 21.42 6.35 -4.81
C THR A 244 21.33 6.11 -3.30
N ARG A 245 21.23 7.19 -2.52
CA ARG A 245 21.04 7.14 -1.06
C ARG A 245 19.60 7.49 -0.70
N GLY A 246 19.14 6.94 0.42
CA GLY A 246 17.83 7.32 0.94
C GLY A 246 17.76 7.27 2.44
N ASN A 247 16.76 7.95 2.97
CA ASN A 247 16.37 7.82 4.38
C ASN A 247 14.90 8.18 4.56
N PHE A 248 14.27 7.53 5.53
CA PHE A 248 12.91 7.89 5.91
C PHE A 248 12.66 7.67 7.40
N THR A 249 11.64 8.38 7.88
CA THR A 249 11.09 8.19 9.23
C THR A 249 9.63 7.77 9.13
N THR A 250 9.24 6.74 9.90
CA THR A 250 7.84 6.38 10.12
C THR A 250 7.46 6.55 11.57
N SER A 251 6.23 6.99 11.82
CA SER A 251 5.67 7.06 13.17
C SER A 251 4.16 7.00 13.14
N GLN A 252 3.58 6.28 14.08
CA GLN A 252 2.12 6.23 14.32
C GLN A 252 1.70 7.01 15.57
N VAL A 253 2.64 7.76 16.17
CA VAL A 253 2.48 8.56 17.40
C VAL A 253 2.88 10.02 17.19
N SER A 254 2.80 10.54 15.97
CA SER A 254 3.14 11.92 15.61
C SER A 254 1.90 12.80 15.68
N ALA A 255 1.67 13.46 16.83
CA ALA A 255 0.51 14.30 17.09
C ALA A 255 0.23 15.30 15.95
N GLY A 256 -1.01 15.35 15.48
CA GLY A 256 -1.47 16.24 14.41
C GLY A 256 -1.26 15.71 12.98
N ARG A 257 -0.45 14.67 12.77
CA ARG A 257 -0.28 14.03 11.46
C ARG A 257 -1.34 12.96 11.23
N LYS A 258 -2.18 13.15 10.22
CA LYS A 258 -3.29 12.20 9.94
C LYS A 258 -2.91 11.16 8.88
N LEU A 259 -2.26 11.62 7.81
CA LEU A 259 -1.83 10.77 6.69
C LEU A 259 -0.66 11.44 5.96
N GLY A 260 0.43 11.68 6.71
CA GLY A 260 1.55 12.53 6.29
C GLY A 260 2.66 11.75 5.60
N LEU A 261 2.42 11.15 4.42
CA LEU A 261 3.48 10.63 3.57
C LEU A 261 4.08 11.76 2.74
N SER A 262 5.40 11.92 2.81
CA SER A 262 6.14 12.89 2.00
C SER A 262 7.47 12.32 1.53
N PHE A 263 7.96 12.83 0.43
CA PHE A 263 9.32 12.57 -0.04
C PHE A 263 9.87 13.76 -0.84
N GLU A 264 11.20 13.87 -0.84
CA GLU A 264 11.97 14.74 -1.71
C GLU A 264 12.98 13.88 -2.47
N ILE A 265 13.15 14.15 -3.76
CA ILE A 265 14.10 13.48 -4.64
C ILE A 265 15.05 14.53 -5.18
N ASP A 266 16.35 14.32 -4.95
CA ASP A 266 17.43 15.20 -5.39
C ASP A 266 18.13 14.59 -6.60
N GLY A 267 18.08 15.32 -7.70
CA GLY A 267 18.77 14.95 -8.94
C GLY A 267 19.84 15.95 -9.34
N SER A 268 20.66 15.58 -10.32
CA SER A 268 21.75 16.43 -10.82
C SER A 268 21.29 17.69 -11.57
N LYS A 269 20.04 17.74 -12.01
CA LYS A 269 19.45 18.87 -12.75
C LYS A 269 18.39 19.62 -11.97
N ALA A 270 17.56 18.90 -11.20
CA ALA A 270 16.47 19.47 -10.41
C ALA A 270 16.12 18.54 -9.25
N SER A 271 15.45 19.10 -8.23
CA SER A 271 14.83 18.35 -7.12
C SER A 271 13.32 18.44 -7.19
N VAL A 272 12.62 17.48 -6.62
CA VAL A 272 11.16 17.52 -6.48
C VAL A 272 10.73 17.13 -5.08
N TYR A 273 9.74 17.83 -4.53
CA TYR A 273 9.12 17.50 -3.25
C TYR A 273 7.62 17.29 -3.41
N TRP A 274 7.11 16.21 -2.85
CA TRP A 274 5.70 15.90 -2.79
C TRP A 274 5.25 15.53 -1.38
N ASN A 275 4.02 15.94 -1.03
CA ASN A 275 3.38 15.65 0.25
C ASN A 275 1.93 15.24 0.03
N GLN A 276 1.55 14.10 0.55
CA GLN A 276 0.20 13.55 0.42
C GLN A 276 -0.88 14.41 1.10
N GLU A 277 -0.56 15.18 2.16
CA GLU A 277 -1.49 16.13 2.79
C GLU A 277 -1.85 17.29 1.83
N SER A 278 -1.00 17.55 0.81
CA SER A 278 -1.22 18.48 -0.30
C SER A 278 -0.98 17.78 -1.64
N ALA A 279 -1.61 16.64 -1.85
CA ALA A 279 -1.31 15.70 -2.92
C ALA A 279 -1.39 16.26 -4.35
N TYR A 280 -2.05 17.39 -4.51
CA TYR A 280 -2.23 18.10 -5.79
C TYR A 280 -1.12 19.12 -6.08
N THR A 281 -0.12 19.28 -5.22
CA THR A 281 1.01 20.19 -5.41
C THR A 281 2.30 19.42 -5.63
N LEU A 282 3.17 19.95 -6.48
CA LEU A 282 4.53 19.51 -6.69
C LEU A 282 5.45 20.72 -6.62
N TRP A 283 6.40 20.71 -5.68
CA TRP A 283 7.50 21.68 -5.68
C TRP A 283 8.63 21.12 -6.57
N ILE A 284 9.19 22.00 -7.41
CA ILE A 284 10.33 21.70 -8.29
C ILE A 284 11.44 22.70 -8.00
N GLY A 285 12.59 22.19 -7.57
CA GLY A 285 13.75 23.00 -7.20
C GLY A 285 14.77 23.13 -8.32
N HIS A 286 15.19 24.36 -8.59
CA HIS A 286 16.21 24.69 -9.60
C HIS A 286 17.38 25.45 -8.96
N ARG A 287 18.62 25.08 -9.34
CA ARG A 287 19.81 25.81 -8.87
C ARG A 287 19.96 27.16 -9.55
N ASN A 288 19.72 27.24 -10.85
CA ASN A 288 20.04 28.39 -11.69
C ASN A 288 18.81 29.16 -12.16
N GLY A 289 17.67 28.99 -11.49
CA GLY A 289 16.39 29.60 -11.78
C GLY A 289 15.48 29.66 -10.56
N PRO A 290 14.30 30.27 -10.68
CA PRO A 290 13.32 30.24 -9.62
C PRO A 290 12.79 28.82 -9.39
N ASN A 291 12.51 28.48 -8.14
CA ASN A 291 11.77 27.26 -7.84
C ASN A 291 10.32 27.41 -8.28
N GLU A 292 9.70 26.31 -8.64
CA GLU A 292 8.33 26.24 -9.12
C GLU A 292 7.44 25.49 -8.13
N VAL A 293 6.15 25.85 -8.09
CA VAL A 293 5.11 25.07 -7.44
C VAL A 293 4.04 24.78 -8.50
N MET A 294 4.03 23.57 -9.00
CA MET A 294 2.99 23.10 -9.92
C MET A 294 1.75 22.69 -9.13
N ILE A 295 0.60 23.25 -9.48
CA ILE A 295 -0.71 22.75 -9.04
C ILE A 295 -1.20 21.77 -10.09
N SER A 296 -1.56 20.56 -9.67
CA SER A 296 -1.99 19.50 -10.57
C SER A 296 -3.20 19.91 -11.39
N HIS A 297 -3.03 19.86 -12.71
CA HIS A 297 -4.08 20.03 -13.69
C HIS A 297 -3.81 19.10 -14.88
N PRO A 298 -4.82 18.46 -15.51
CA PRO A 298 -4.59 17.53 -16.60
C PRO A 298 -3.69 18.07 -17.72
N ASP A 299 -3.79 19.36 -18.05
CA ASP A 299 -2.99 19.99 -19.11
C ASP A 299 -1.51 20.22 -18.72
N LEU A 300 -1.20 20.25 -17.43
CA LEU A 300 0.16 20.43 -16.91
C LEU A 300 0.86 19.11 -16.62
N LEU A 301 0.11 18.02 -16.48
CA LEU A 301 0.66 16.69 -16.24
C LEU A 301 1.24 16.10 -17.53
N ASN A 302 2.34 15.35 -17.40
CA ASN A 302 2.84 14.52 -18.50
C ASN A 302 1.93 13.29 -18.73
N GLU A 303 2.21 12.50 -19.77
CA GLU A 303 1.36 11.37 -20.16
C GLU A 303 1.14 10.34 -19.03
N ASN A 304 2.14 10.12 -18.17
CA ASN A 304 1.98 9.22 -17.01
C ASN A 304 0.96 9.77 -16.02
N GLY A 305 1.06 11.07 -15.68
CA GLY A 305 0.15 11.73 -14.74
C GLY A 305 -1.27 11.89 -15.29
N LYS A 306 -1.41 12.25 -16.56
CA LYS A 306 -2.73 12.42 -17.22
C LYS A 306 -3.62 11.19 -17.13
N THR A 307 -3.05 9.99 -17.21
CA THR A 307 -3.82 8.74 -17.11
C THR A 307 -4.42 8.51 -15.74
N HIS A 308 -4.03 9.29 -14.73
CA HIS A 308 -4.49 9.19 -13.34
C HIS A 308 -5.26 10.44 -12.87
N SER A 309 -5.56 11.37 -13.77
CA SER A 309 -6.30 12.60 -13.48
C SER A 309 -7.53 12.71 -14.38
N TYR A 310 -8.70 12.91 -13.77
CA TYR A 310 -10.00 12.89 -14.45
C TYR A 310 -10.75 14.21 -14.35
N TYR A 311 -10.41 15.05 -13.37
CA TYR A 311 -11.16 16.26 -13.08
C TYR A 311 -10.37 17.53 -13.44
N GLN A 312 -11.04 18.45 -14.12
CA GLN A 312 -10.53 19.79 -14.42
C GLN A 312 -10.97 20.80 -13.34
N GLY A 313 -10.27 21.93 -13.24
CA GLY A 313 -10.71 23.10 -12.51
C GLY A 313 -10.68 22.97 -11.00
N LEU A 314 -9.53 22.70 -10.40
CA LEU A 314 -9.28 22.69 -8.95
C LEU A 314 -10.14 21.68 -8.15
N LYS A 315 -10.64 20.65 -8.80
CA LYS A 315 -11.28 19.50 -8.14
C LYS A 315 -10.17 18.51 -7.77
N TYR A 316 -9.62 18.67 -6.59
CA TYR A 316 -8.44 17.94 -6.15
C TYR A 316 -8.72 16.45 -5.98
N GLU A 317 -8.02 15.64 -6.75
CA GLU A 317 -8.00 14.19 -6.61
C GLU A 317 -7.08 13.79 -5.43
N ARG A 318 -7.57 12.88 -4.61
CA ARG A 318 -6.92 12.44 -3.37
C ARG A 318 -6.86 10.93 -3.27
N TRP A 319 -6.68 10.42 -2.06
CA TRP A 319 -6.53 8.99 -1.79
C TRP A 319 -7.64 8.11 -2.41
N PRO A 320 -8.95 8.45 -2.37
CA PRO A 320 -9.98 7.62 -3.02
C PRO A 320 -9.83 7.53 -4.54
N ASP A 321 -9.26 8.55 -5.17
CA ASP A 321 -9.01 8.55 -6.61
C ASP A 321 -7.78 7.69 -6.93
N ALA A 322 -6.72 7.77 -6.13
CA ALA A 322 -5.56 6.91 -6.25
C ALA A 322 -5.95 5.43 -6.05
N GLN A 323 -6.83 5.13 -5.08
CA GLN A 323 -7.38 3.79 -4.86
C GLN A 323 -8.14 3.27 -6.09
N LYS A 324 -9.01 4.11 -6.67
CA LYS A 324 -9.71 3.79 -7.92
C LYS A 324 -8.72 3.55 -9.07
N ASN A 325 -7.72 4.40 -9.22
CA ASN A 325 -6.72 4.30 -10.28
C ASN A 325 -5.89 3.00 -10.18
N MET A 326 -5.53 2.60 -8.96
CA MET A 326 -4.83 1.35 -8.72
C MET A 326 -5.67 0.14 -9.15
N ILE A 327 -6.92 0.09 -8.71
CA ILE A 327 -7.86 -0.98 -9.04
C ILE A 327 -8.16 -1.00 -10.56
N ASP A 328 -8.38 0.16 -11.17
CA ASP A 328 -8.59 0.31 -12.61
C ASP A 328 -7.40 -0.24 -13.41
N SER A 329 -6.17 0.12 -13.01
CA SER A 329 -4.94 -0.36 -13.66
C SER A 329 -4.87 -1.90 -13.65
N PHE A 330 -5.20 -2.55 -12.54
CA PHE A 330 -5.18 -4.00 -12.44
C PHE A 330 -6.27 -4.65 -13.31
N TYR A 331 -7.50 -4.16 -13.23
CA TYR A 331 -8.61 -4.75 -14.00
C TYR A 331 -8.46 -4.52 -15.51
N ARG A 332 -7.90 -3.39 -15.93
CA ARG A 332 -7.61 -3.14 -17.34
C ARG A 332 -6.52 -4.06 -17.88
N THR A 333 -5.52 -4.40 -17.07
CA THR A 333 -4.55 -5.44 -17.46
C THR A 333 -5.25 -6.78 -17.71
N ILE A 334 -6.20 -7.18 -16.88
CA ILE A 334 -6.95 -8.43 -17.06
C ILE A 334 -7.84 -8.37 -18.31
N LEU A 335 -8.56 -7.27 -18.49
CA LEU A 335 -9.57 -7.15 -19.57
C LEU A 335 -8.98 -6.90 -20.95
N TYR A 336 -7.91 -6.10 -21.00
CA TYR A 336 -7.38 -5.52 -22.24
C TYR A 336 -5.91 -5.82 -22.47
N ASN A 337 -5.27 -6.58 -21.58
CA ASN A 337 -3.83 -6.88 -21.63
C ASN A 337 -2.95 -5.61 -21.62
N GLU A 338 -3.41 -4.57 -20.93
CA GLU A 338 -2.61 -3.35 -20.77
C GLU A 338 -1.37 -3.61 -19.92
N LYS A 339 -0.28 -2.88 -20.20
CA LYS A 339 0.95 -3.00 -19.43
C LYS A 339 0.69 -2.68 -17.95
N PRO A 340 1.10 -3.57 -17.02
CA PRO A 340 0.94 -3.33 -15.59
C PRO A 340 1.61 -2.03 -15.12
N LYS A 341 0.90 -1.23 -14.33
CA LYS A 341 1.42 -0.04 -13.64
C LYS A 341 1.37 -0.18 -12.11
N TYR A 342 0.86 -1.30 -11.64
CA TYR A 342 0.74 -1.66 -10.23
C TYR A 342 1.89 -2.55 -9.77
N ALA A 343 2.09 -2.67 -8.46
CA ALA A 343 3.03 -3.62 -7.90
C ALA A 343 2.47 -5.04 -7.95
N ASN A 344 3.21 -5.98 -8.51
CA ASN A 344 2.91 -7.40 -8.45
C ASN A 344 3.50 -8.06 -7.18
N PHE A 345 3.30 -9.36 -7.01
CA PHE A 345 3.81 -10.10 -5.85
C PHE A 345 5.34 -10.16 -5.80
N GLU A 346 6.05 -10.14 -6.93
CA GLU A 346 7.51 -10.08 -6.95
C GLU A 346 8.03 -8.76 -6.41
N GLU A 347 7.43 -7.64 -6.82
CA GLU A 347 7.79 -6.31 -6.29
C GLU A 347 7.44 -6.19 -4.80
N ALA A 348 6.26 -6.68 -4.41
CA ALA A 348 5.86 -6.68 -3.00
C ALA A 348 6.73 -7.60 -2.13
N HIS A 349 7.20 -8.74 -2.66
CA HIS A 349 8.17 -9.59 -1.98
C HIS A 349 9.50 -8.86 -1.72
N LYS A 350 9.97 -8.03 -2.65
CA LYS A 350 11.16 -7.20 -2.40
C LYS A 350 10.93 -6.27 -1.19
N ILE A 351 9.74 -5.69 -1.06
CA ILE A 351 9.39 -4.88 0.12
C ILE A 351 9.37 -5.72 1.40
N MET A 352 8.86 -6.95 1.37
CA MET A 352 8.92 -7.85 2.54
C MET A 352 10.36 -8.14 2.95
N LYS A 353 11.28 -8.36 2.01
CA LYS A 353 12.71 -8.52 2.31
C LYS A 353 13.34 -7.26 2.92
N VAL A 354 12.92 -6.07 2.46
CA VAL A 354 13.33 -4.79 3.07
C VAL A 354 12.88 -4.71 4.52
N ILE A 355 11.60 -5.01 4.81
CA ILE A 355 11.05 -5.00 6.17
C ILE A 355 11.82 -5.96 7.09
N ASP A 356 12.01 -7.21 6.68
CA ASP A 356 12.77 -8.20 7.46
C ASP A 356 14.22 -7.75 7.72
N SER A 357 14.84 -7.07 6.74
CA SER A 357 16.21 -6.55 6.88
C SER A 357 16.26 -5.32 7.81
N ILE A 358 15.25 -4.49 7.84
CA ILE A 358 15.09 -3.37 8.78
C ILE A 358 15.03 -3.92 10.22
N LEU A 359 14.20 -4.94 10.47
CA LEU A 359 14.09 -5.57 11.79
C LEU A 359 15.43 -6.20 12.23
N LYS A 360 16.14 -6.87 11.32
CA LYS A 360 17.48 -7.44 11.58
C LYS A 360 18.49 -6.34 11.87
N SER A 361 18.47 -5.24 11.13
CA SER A 361 19.37 -4.10 11.33
C SER A 361 19.19 -3.49 12.70
N ASN A 362 17.95 -3.20 13.10
CA ASN A 362 17.64 -2.67 14.44
C ASN A 362 18.16 -3.60 15.56
N LYS A 363 17.96 -4.92 15.41
CA LYS A 363 18.40 -5.91 16.40
C LYS A 363 19.93 -6.01 16.50
N SER A 364 20.65 -5.89 15.38
CA SER A 364 22.10 -6.07 15.33
C SER A 364 22.90 -4.78 15.48
N GLY A 365 22.26 -3.60 15.29
CA GLY A 365 22.94 -2.30 15.24
C GLY A 365 23.90 -2.17 14.05
N THR A 366 23.66 -2.90 12.95
CA THR A 366 24.54 -2.91 11.76
C THR A 366 23.76 -2.81 10.46
N TRP A 367 24.44 -2.36 9.40
CA TRP A 367 23.90 -2.40 8.04
C TRP A 367 23.57 -3.84 7.65
N GLN A 368 22.39 -4.03 7.07
CA GLN A 368 21.95 -5.31 6.54
C GLN A 368 21.84 -5.27 5.02
N LYS A 369 22.46 -6.23 4.35
CA LYS A 369 22.28 -6.44 2.90
C LYS A 369 20.97 -7.17 2.64
N ILE A 370 20.30 -6.75 1.58
CA ILE A 370 19.09 -7.41 1.09
C ILE A 370 19.52 -8.34 -0.03
N TYR A 371 19.53 -9.64 0.26
CA TYR A 371 19.90 -10.66 -0.73
C TYR A 371 18.74 -10.94 -1.69
N GLU A 372 19.10 -11.31 -2.91
CA GLU A 372 18.14 -11.70 -3.98
C GLU A 372 17.37 -12.97 -3.66
#